data_5b5d59f534e8eb698f44ada01cbbe6bb
#
_entry.id   5b5d59f534e8eb698f44ada01cbbe6bb
#
_cell.length_a   1.000
_cell.length_b   1.000
_cell.length_c   1.000
_cell.angle_alpha   90.00
_cell.angle_beta   90.00
_cell.angle_gamma   90.00
#
_symmetry.space_group_name_H-M   'P 1'
#
loop_
_entity.id
_entity.type
_entity.pdbx_description
1 polymer ?
#
loop_
_entity_poly.entity_id
_entity_poly.type
_entity_poly.pdbx_seq_one_letter_code
_entity_poly.pdbx_strand_id
1 'polypeptide(L)'
;MVFVRRRGREFAARWAEAVFTIQRDEADMRAFRDDLHARMAAFGRAPETCKVLTAVSVVIGETPSIARARADYLQGLVDMELSAASLSSNLGADITRIKDISELAAAQGAQGMKGSEQLLAQEMKATGRSFTEVASRNAENEIVGTPAAIADHLQHLFESGACDGF
;
A
#
# COMPACT_ATOMS: atom_id res chain seq x y z
N MET A 1 9.38 -4.20 -3.13
CA MET A 1 8.06 -3.53 -3.12
C MET A 1 7.76 -3.00 -4.52
N VAL A 2 6.81 -3.58 -5.24
CA VAL A 2 6.56 -3.24 -6.64
C VAL A 2 5.28 -2.40 -6.69
N PHE A 3 5.41 -1.08 -6.57
CA PHE A 3 4.37 -0.19 -7.04
C PHE A 3 4.32 -0.30 -8.56
N VAL A 4 3.39 -1.07 -9.08
CA VAL A 4 3.39 -1.50 -10.47
C VAL A 4 2.83 -0.36 -11.33
N ARG A 5 3.72 0.47 -11.88
CA ARG A 5 3.42 1.43 -12.94
C ARG A 5 2.83 0.72 -14.16
N ARG A 6 2.29 1.52 -15.09
CA ARG A 6 1.74 1.01 -16.34
C ARG A 6 2.63 -0.05 -17.01
N ARG A 7 3.94 0.20 -17.13
CA ARG A 7 4.89 -0.78 -17.72
C ARG A 7 5.05 -2.04 -16.87
N GLY A 8 5.08 -1.88 -15.53
CA GLY A 8 5.14 -3.03 -14.62
C GLY A 8 3.86 -3.86 -14.67
N ARG A 9 2.68 -3.23 -14.76
CA ARG A 9 1.41 -3.94 -14.93
C ARG A 9 1.34 -4.67 -16.29
N GLU A 10 1.82 -4.06 -17.35
CA GLU A 10 1.92 -4.71 -18.67
C GLU A 10 2.88 -5.91 -18.64
N PHE A 11 4.04 -5.76 -17.99
CA PHE A 11 4.98 -6.85 -17.80
C PHE A 11 4.37 -7.99 -16.97
N ALA A 12 3.74 -7.65 -15.83
CA ALA A 12 3.06 -8.62 -14.97
C ALA A 12 1.93 -9.34 -15.71
N ALA A 13 1.09 -8.60 -16.42
CA ALA A 13 0.00 -9.17 -17.21
C ALA A 13 0.48 -10.16 -18.27
N ARG A 14 1.67 -9.96 -18.81
CA ARG A 14 2.24 -10.82 -19.84
C ARG A 14 2.93 -12.06 -19.28
N TRP A 15 3.60 -11.94 -18.12
CA TRP A 15 4.55 -12.94 -17.67
C TRP A 15 4.37 -13.45 -16.25
N ALA A 16 3.74 -12.66 -15.35
CA ALA A 16 3.69 -13.04 -13.95
C ALA A 16 2.68 -14.17 -13.69
N GLU A 17 3.01 -15.03 -12.76
CA GLU A 17 2.13 -16.06 -12.17
C GLU A 17 1.60 -15.59 -10.82
N ALA A 18 2.34 -14.66 -10.15
CA ALA A 18 1.91 -13.99 -8.93
C ALA A 18 2.40 -12.55 -8.92
N VAL A 19 1.58 -11.65 -8.40
CA VAL A 19 1.91 -10.23 -8.20
C VAL A 19 1.69 -9.89 -6.73
N PHE A 20 2.74 -9.39 -6.07
CA PHE A 20 2.63 -8.83 -4.74
C PHE A 20 2.40 -7.32 -4.83
N THR A 21 1.39 -6.83 -4.12
CA THR A 21 0.99 -5.42 -4.16
C THR A 21 0.65 -4.89 -2.78
N ILE A 22 0.73 -3.57 -2.63
CA ILE A 22 0.27 -2.84 -1.45
C ILE A 22 -0.81 -1.89 -1.95
N GLN A 23 -2.02 -2.03 -1.40
CA GLN A 23 -3.16 -1.20 -1.71
C GLN A 23 -3.74 -0.64 -0.40
N ARG A 24 -4.34 0.55 -0.44
CA ARG A 24 -4.82 1.22 0.78
C ARG A 24 -6.13 0.65 1.31
N ASP A 25 -6.99 0.25 0.41
CA ASP A 25 -8.33 -0.22 0.73
C ASP A 25 -8.84 -1.24 -0.30
N GLU A 26 -10.00 -1.80 -0.02
CA GLU A 26 -10.64 -2.81 -0.86
C GLU A 26 -10.93 -2.29 -2.28
N ALA A 27 -11.30 -1.02 -2.44
CA ALA A 27 -11.60 -0.45 -3.75
C ALA A 27 -10.34 -0.37 -4.62
N ASP A 28 -9.22 0.06 -4.04
CA ASP A 28 -7.91 0.08 -4.71
C ASP A 28 -7.43 -1.33 -5.05
N MET A 29 -7.67 -2.32 -4.16
CA MET A 29 -7.35 -3.75 -4.42
C MET A 29 -8.11 -4.26 -5.65
N ARG A 30 -9.42 -4.05 -5.69
CA ARG A 30 -10.28 -4.44 -6.82
C ARG A 30 -9.84 -3.76 -8.11
N ALA A 31 -9.68 -2.45 -8.09
CA ALA A 31 -9.28 -1.68 -9.26
C ALA A 31 -7.93 -2.15 -9.83
N PHE A 32 -6.98 -2.51 -8.95
CA PHE A 32 -5.70 -3.07 -9.37
C PHE A 32 -5.86 -4.44 -10.03
N ARG A 33 -6.64 -5.33 -9.41
CA ARG A 33 -6.89 -6.69 -9.91
C ARG A 33 -7.62 -6.65 -11.24
N ASP A 34 -8.65 -5.81 -11.36
CA ASP A 34 -9.43 -5.67 -12.58
C ASP A 34 -8.57 -5.13 -13.74
N ASP A 35 -7.73 -4.11 -13.49
CA ASP A 35 -6.80 -3.58 -14.50
C ASP A 35 -5.78 -4.64 -14.94
N LEU A 36 -5.25 -5.44 -14.01
CA LEU A 36 -4.33 -6.54 -14.32
C LEU A 36 -5.02 -7.59 -15.19
N HIS A 37 -6.21 -8.04 -14.81
CA HIS A 37 -6.98 -9.04 -15.56
C HIS A 37 -7.36 -8.55 -16.96
N ALA A 38 -7.78 -7.29 -17.10
CA ALA A 38 -8.07 -6.69 -18.41
C ALA A 38 -6.83 -6.69 -19.32
N ARG A 39 -5.65 -6.40 -18.78
CA ARG A 39 -4.39 -6.47 -19.54
C ARG A 39 -3.99 -7.90 -19.87
N MET A 40 -4.20 -8.86 -18.97
CA MET A 40 -3.94 -10.28 -19.23
C MET A 40 -4.79 -10.78 -20.39
N ALA A 41 -6.06 -10.42 -20.45
CA ALA A 41 -6.96 -10.74 -21.54
C ALA A 41 -6.44 -10.21 -22.90
N ALA A 42 -5.86 -9.00 -22.93
CA ALA A 42 -5.24 -8.44 -24.13
C ALA A 42 -4.02 -9.23 -24.62
N PHE A 43 -3.38 -10.01 -23.75
CA PHE A 43 -2.30 -10.95 -24.10
C PHE A 43 -2.79 -12.40 -24.28
N GLY A 44 -4.10 -12.64 -24.30
CA GLY A 44 -4.69 -13.97 -24.43
C GLY A 44 -4.48 -14.87 -23.21
N ARG A 45 -4.20 -14.30 -22.04
CA ARG A 45 -4.00 -15.03 -20.79
C ARG A 45 -5.28 -15.05 -19.95
N ALA A 46 -5.59 -16.20 -19.39
CA ALA A 46 -6.70 -16.35 -18.46
C ALA A 46 -6.36 -15.70 -17.09
N PRO A 47 -7.30 -14.95 -16.47
CA PRO A 47 -7.05 -14.22 -15.22
C PRO A 47 -6.56 -15.09 -14.07
N GLU A 48 -7.06 -16.32 -13.96
CA GLU A 48 -6.71 -17.28 -12.92
C GLU A 48 -5.25 -17.76 -12.96
N THR A 49 -4.54 -17.49 -14.05
CA THR A 49 -3.11 -17.86 -14.24
C THR A 49 -2.16 -16.88 -13.53
N CYS A 50 -2.67 -15.79 -12.95
CA CYS A 50 -1.87 -14.86 -12.17
C CYS A 50 -2.61 -14.53 -10.86
N LYS A 51 -1.97 -14.78 -9.72
CA LYS A 51 -2.54 -14.51 -8.39
C LYS A 51 -2.09 -13.14 -7.89
N VAL A 52 -3.04 -12.36 -7.39
CA VAL A 52 -2.76 -11.05 -6.77
C VAL A 52 -2.74 -11.22 -5.26
N LEU A 53 -1.55 -11.06 -4.68
CA LEU A 53 -1.31 -11.12 -3.24
C LEU A 53 -1.19 -9.70 -2.69
N THR A 54 -1.98 -9.39 -1.66
CA THR A 54 -1.98 -8.07 -1.04
C THR A 54 -1.27 -8.08 0.30
N ALA A 55 -0.38 -7.12 0.53
CA ALA A 55 0.23 -6.91 1.84
C ALA A 55 -0.81 -6.40 2.84
N VAL A 56 -0.81 -6.98 4.02
CA VAL A 56 -1.56 -6.51 5.19
C VAL A 56 -0.66 -6.55 6.41
N SER A 57 -0.77 -5.54 7.27
CA SER A 57 -0.18 -5.53 8.59
C SER A 57 -1.26 -5.79 9.62
N VAL A 58 -1.08 -6.75 10.51
CA VAL A 58 -2.09 -7.09 11.51
C VAL A 58 -1.59 -6.81 12.92
N VAL A 59 -2.44 -6.15 13.73
CA VAL A 59 -2.21 -5.96 15.17
C VAL A 59 -3.31 -6.69 15.94
N ILE A 60 -2.92 -7.77 16.60
CA ILE A 60 -3.84 -8.68 17.29
C ILE A 60 -3.91 -8.35 18.77
N GLY A 61 -5.12 -8.34 19.33
CA GLY A 61 -5.38 -8.32 20.77
C GLY A 61 -6.53 -9.22 21.15
N GLU A 62 -6.55 -9.66 22.39
CA GLU A 62 -7.59 -10.55 22.94
C GLU A 62 -8.96 -9.86 22.96
N THR A 63 -8.96 -8.51 23.07
CA THR A 63 -10.13 -7.66 22.95
C THR A 63 -9.84 -6.49 21.99
N PRO A 64 -10.87 -5.81 21.45
CA PRO A 64 -10.67 -4.65 20.59
C PRO A 64 -9.87 -3.52 21.27
N SER A 65 -10.07 -3.32 22.57
CA SER A 65 -9.35 -2.30 23.34
C SER A 65 -7.86 -2.65 23.51
N ILE A 66 -7.54 -3.91 23.78
CA ILE A 66 -6.15 -4.39 23.87
C ILE A 66 -5.46 -4.28 22.51
N ALA A 67 -6.13 -4.68 21.44
CA ALA A 67 -5.59 -4.54 20.08
C ALA A 67 -5.26 -3.07 19.76
N ARG A 68 -6.18 -2.17 20.08
CA ARG A 68 -5.97 -0.72 19.88
C ARG A 68 -4.82 -0.18 20.70
N ALA A 69 -4.77 -0.49 22.02
CA ALA A 69 -3.66 -0.06 22.88
C ALA A 69 -2.30 -0.59 22.38
N ARG A 70 -2.26 -1.80 21.83
CA ARG A 70 -1.05 -2.38 21.23
C ARG A 70 -0.66 -1.63 19.94
N ALA A 71 -1.61 -1.29 19.09
CA ALA A 71 -1.35 -0.50 17.89
C ALA A 71 -0.82 0.90 18.24
N ASP A 72 -1.45 1.58 19.21
CA ASP A 72 -1.03 2.90 19.68
C ASP A 72 0.39 2.84 20.27
N TYR A 73 0.70 1.79 21.03
CA TYR A 73 2.05 1.58 21.57
C TYR A 73 3.08 1.39 20.44
N LEU A 74 2.80 0.54 19.45
CA LEU A 74 3.70 0.32 18.31
C LEU A 74 3.91 1.61 17.50
N GLN A 75 2.84 2.37 17.28
CA GLN A 75 2.93 3.67 16.61
C GLN A 75 3.78 4.67 17.41
N GLY A 76 3.71 4.63 18.76
CA GLY A 76 4.53 5.46 19.65
C GLY A 76 6.03 5.10 19.62
N LEU A 77 6.40 3.91 19.16
CA LEU A 77 7.81 3.50 18.98
C LEU A 77 8.41 3.97 17.65
N VAL A 78 7.59 4.51 16.74
CA VAL A 78 8.06 4.98 15.44
C VAL A 78 8.94 6.21 15.63
N ASP A 79 10.21 6.08 15.29
CA ASP A 79 11.14 7.20 15.25
C ASP A 79 10.87 8.02 13.98
N MET A 80 10.45 9.27 14.17
CA MET A 80 10.06 10.18 13.10
C MET A 80 11.23 10.53 12.17
N GLU A 81 12.43 10.64 12.73
CA GLU A 81 13.64 10.97 11.97
C GLU A 81 14.07 9.80 11.09
N LEU A 82 14.08 8.58 11.65
CA LEU A 82 14.36 7.36 10.90
C LEU A 82 13.28 7.10 9.82
N SER A 83 12.01 7.34 10.14
CA SER A 83 10.92 7.20 9.16
C SER A 83 11.08 8.19 8.02
N ALA A 84 11.42 9.45 8.31
CA ALA A 84 11.69 10.47 7.31
C ALA A 84 12.91 10.10 6.45
N ALA A 85 13.97 9.59 7.05
CA ALA A 85 15.17 9.15 6.33
C ALA A 85 14.87 7.95 5.39
N SER A 86 14.14 6.95 5.89
CA SER A 86 13.72 5.79 5.11
C SER A 86 12.85 6.19 3.91
N LEU A 87 11.86 7.06 4.15
CA LEU A 87 10.99 7.55 3.09
C LEU A 87 11.76 8.42 2.09
N SER A 88 12.69 9.26 2.55
CA SER A 88 13.59 10.04 1.67
C SER A 88 14.39 9.14 0.73
N SER A 89 14.92 8.04 1.26
CA SER A 89 15.63 7.03 0.46
C SER A 89 14.72 6.40 -0.60
N ASN A 90 13.50 6.03 -0.22
CA ASN A 90 12.53 5.41 -1.13
C ASN A 90 12.04 6.36 -2.22
N LEU A 91 11.86 7.63 -1.88
CA LEU A 91 11.39 8.65 -2.81
C LEU A 91 12.52 9.25 -3.66
N GLY A 92 13.79 9.08 -3.25
CA GLY A 92 14.93 9.69 -3.90
C GLY A 92 14.99 11.20 -3.72
N ALA A 93 14.40 11.73 -2.65
CA ALA A 93 14.34 13.14 -2.32
C ALA A 93 14.32 13.34 -0.79
N ASP A 94 15.01 14.35 -0.27
CA ASP A 94 15.00 14.68 1.15
C ASP A 94 13.65 15.27 1.57
N ILE A 95 12.80 14.44 2.15
CA ILE A 95 11.44 14.83 2.53
C ILE A 95 11.39 15.84 3.69
N THR A 96 12.47 15.99 4.45
CA THR A 96 12.53 16.98 5.54
C THR A 96 12.51 18.42 5.03
N ARG A 97 12.85 18.61 3.76
CA ARG A 97 12.87 19.90 3.06
C ARG A 97 11.65 20.15 2.19
N ILE A 98 10.78 19.15 2.05
CA ILE A 98 9.61 19.19 1.18
C ILE A 98 8.38 19.60 1.99
N LYS A 99 7.73 20.69 1.58
CA LYS A 99 6.54 21.22 2.26
C LYS A 99 5.23 20.67 1.67
N ASP A 100 5.25 20.36 0.39
CA ASP A 100 4.10 19.85 -0.30
C ASP A 100 4.48 18.86 -1.42
N ILE A 101 3.46 18.21 -2.01
CA ILE A 101 3.63 17.16 -3.01
C ILE A 101 4.20 17.70 -4.34
N SER A 102 3.97 18.98 -4.65
CA SER A 102 4.48 19.58 -5.89
C SER A 102 6.00 19.81 -5.81
N GLU A 103 6.52 20.15 -4.64
CA GLU A 103 7.96 20.22 -4.36
C GLU A 103 8.61 18.83 -4.45
N LEU A 104 7.91 17.78 -4.01
CA LEU A 104 8.38 16.39 -4.16
C LEU A 104 8.55 16.03 -5.63
N ALA A 105 7.56 16.32 -6.47
CA ALA A 105 7.62 16.06 -7.91
C ALA A 105 8.80 16.78 -8.58
N ALA A 106 9.11 18.00 -8.13
CA ALA A 106 10.24 18.78 -8.63
C ALA A 106 11.60 18.28 -8.12
N ALA A 107 11.65 17.76 -6.87
CA ALA A 107 12.87 17.28 -6.23
C ALA A 107 13.28 15.86 -6.67
N GLN A 108 12.32 15.08 -7.15
CA GLN A 108 12.57 13.71 -7.60
C GLN A 108 13.46 13.69 -8.85
N GLY A 109 14.69 13.27 -8.70
CA GLY A 109 15.51 12.80 -9.82
C GLY A 109 14.84 11.59 -10.51
N ALA A 110 15.40 11.16 -11.64
CA ALA A 110 14.85 10.08 -12.47
C ALA A 110 14.69 8.69 -11.76
N GLN A 111 15.16 8.54 -10.53
CA GLN A 111 15.30 7.27 -9.81
C GLN A 111 14.33 7.06 -8.64
N GLY A 112 13.50 8.04 -8.25
CA GLY A 112 12.55 7.90 -7.16
C GLY A 112 11.38 6.96 -7.48
N MET A 113 10.80 6.31 -6.44
CA MET A 113 9.60 5.47 -6.58
C MET A 113 8.35 6.34 -6.76
N LYS A 114 8.07 6.74 -8.00
CA LYS A 114 6.93 7.62 -8.36
C LYS A 114 5.54 7.08 -8.01
N GLY A 115 5.40 5.78 -7.70
CA GLY A 115 4.15 5.20 -7.19
C GLY A 115 3.85 5.62 -5.76
N SER A 116 4.88 5.79 -4.91
CA SER A 116 4.74 6.26 -3.53
C SER A 116 4.27 7.72 -3.46
N GLU A 117 4.68 8.55 -4.42
CA GLU A 117 4.23 9.94 -4.53
C GLU A 117 2.70 10.05 -4.70
N GLN A 118 2.14 9.25 -5.60
CA GLN A 118 0.69 9.25 -5.86
C GLN A 118 -0.09 8.79 -4.63
N LEU A 119 0.39 7.77 -3.92
CA LEU A 119 -0.25 7.28 -2.69
C LEU A 119 -0.20 8.33 -1.59
N LEU A 120 0.95 8.98 -1.38
CA LEU A 120 1.09 10.06 -0.40
C LEU A 120 0.15 11.23 -0.73
N ALA A 121 0.10 11.66 -2.01
CA ALA A 121 -0.80 12.72 -2.45
C ALA A 121 -2.27 12.38 -2.21
N GLN A 122 -2.67 11.15 -2.49
CA GLN A 122 -4.03 10.69 -2.28
C GLN A 122 -4.37 10.64 -0.79
N GLU A 123 -3.45 10.16 0.06
CA GLU A 123 -3.65 10.09 1.50
C GLU A 123 -3.71 11.48 2.14
N MET A 124 -2.83 12.41 1.76
CA MET A 124 -2.90 13.81 2.19
C MET A 124 -4.26 14.42 1.84
N LYS A 125 -4.73 14.20 0.62
CA LYS A 125 -6.03 14.71 0.16
C LYS A 125 -7.20 14.07 0.91
N ALA A 126 -7.15 12.77 1.17
CA ALA A 126 -8.21 12.04 1.85
C ALA A 126 -8.30 12.36 3.35
N THR A 127 -7.14 12.60 4.01
CA THR A 127 -7.05 12.76 5.46
C THR A 127 -6.89 14.22 5.92
N GLY A 128 -6.54 15.13 5.01
CA GLY A 128 -6.18 16.52 5.35
C GLY A 128 -4.89 16.67 6.16
N ARG A 129 -4.11 15.60 6.27
CA ARG A 129 -2.85 15.58 7.04
C ARG A 129 -1.70 16.20 6.26
N SER A 130 -0.72 16.71 6.99
CA SER A 130 0.52 17.20 6.41
C SER A 130 1.35 16.07 5.79
N PHE A 131 2.26 16.42 4.90
CA PHE A 131 3.18 15.48 4.27
C PHE A 131 3.97 14.66 5.31
N THR A 132 4.49 15.32 6.35
CA THR A 132 5.26 14.67 7.41
C THR A 132 4.42 13.68 8.22
N GLU A 133 3.17 14.02 8.53
CA GLU A 133 2.26 13.12 9.27
C GLU A 133 1.87 11.89 8.46
N VAL A 134 1.66 12.04 7.15
CA VAL A 134 1.39 10.88 6.28
C VAL A 134 2.64 10.04 6.09
N ALA A 135 3.77 10.68 5.92
CA ALA A 135 5.06 10.04 5.72
C ALA A 135 5.54 9.22 6.92
N SER A 136 5.21 9.66 8.14
CA SER A 136 5.60 8.97 9.38
C SER A 136 4.69 7.80 9.76
N ARG A 137 3.56 7.64 9.10
CA ARG A 137 2.69 6.49 9.32
C ARG A 137 3.12 5.35 8.42
N ASN A 138 3.21 4.16 9.00
CA ASN A 138 3.18 2.94 8.21
C ASN A 138 1.78 2.86 7.57
N ALA A 139 1.63 3.49 6.42
CA ALA A 139 0.39 3.55 5.65
C ALA A 139 0.08 2.21 4.94
N GLU A 140 0.67 1.14 5.43
CA GLU A 140 0.34 -0.20 4.98
C GLU A 140 -0.95 -0.60 5.67
N ASN A 141 -1.87 -1.13 4.92
CA ASN A 141 -3.17 -1.67 5.25
C ASN A 141 -3.20 -2.38 6.64
N GLU A 142 -3.20 -1.57 7.72
CA GLU A 142 -3.12 -2.06 9.08
C GLU A 142 -4.51 -2.47 9.56
N ILE A 143 -4.64 -3.73 9.93
CA ILE A 143 -5.88 -4.32 10.46
C ILE A 143 -5.69 -4.55 11.95
N VAL A 144 -6.42 -3.81 12.78
CA VAL A 144 -6.32 -3.88 14.25
C VAL A 144 -7.57 -4.53 14.82
N GLY A 145 -7.43 -5.64 15.53
CA GLY A 145 -8.60 -6.31 16.06
C GLY A 145 -8.33 -7.61 16.81
N THR A 146 -9.40 -8.30 17.16
CA THR A 146 -9.31 -9.67 17.68
C THR A 146 -9.00 -10.65 16.56
N PRO A 147 -8.48 -11.85 16.87
CA PRO A 147 -8.23 -12.87 15.85
C PRO A 147 -9.44 -13.16 14.97
N ALA A 148 -10.63 -13.27 15.56
CA ALA A 148 -11.86 -13.50 14.82
C ALA A 148 -12.20 -12.34 13.86
N ALA A 149 -12.17 -11.11 14.35
CA ALA A 149 -12.47 -9.93 13.53
C ALA A 149 -11.49 -9.75 12.37
N ILE A 150 -10.20 -10.06 12.60
CA ILE A 150 -9.18 -10.02 11.53
C ILE A 150 -9.43 -11.13 10.52
N ALA A 151 -9.72 -12.35 10.96
CA ALA A 151 -10.04 -13.47 10.07
C ALA A 151 -11.27 -13.18 9.20
N ASP A 152 -12.35 -12.66 9.80
CA ASP A 152 -13.57 -12.26 9.09
C ASP A 152 -13.29 -11.18 8.04
N HIS A 153 -12.45 -10.20 8.38
CA HIS A 153 -12.07 -9.14 7.44
C HIS A 153 -11.24 -9.67 6.26
N LEU A 154 -10.24 -10.51 6.54
CA LEU A 154 -9.44 -11.14 5.49
C LEU A 154 -10.29 -12.05 4.60
N GLN A 155 -11.17 -12.85 5.21
CA GLN A 155 -12.12 -13.68 4.46
C GLN A 155 -13.01 -12.83 3.56
N HIS A 156 -13.54 -11.72 4.06
CA HIS A 156 -14.34 -10.79 3.26
C HIS A 156 -13.57 -10.28 2.05
N LEU A 157 -12.34 -9.80 2.23
CA LEU A 157 -11.50 -9.30 1.12
C LEU A 157 -11.25 -10.36 0.06
N PHE A 158 -11.01 -11.60 0.48
CA PHE A 158 -10.81 -12.74 -0.43
C PHE A 158 -12.10 -13.09 -1.17
N GLU A 159 -13.21 -13.31 -0.47
CA GLU A 159 -14.50 -13.73 -1.05
C GLU A 159 -15.12 -12.64 -1.92
N SER A 160 -14.89 -11.37 -1.58
CA SER A 160 -15.32 -10.24 -2.39
C SER A 160 -14.53 -10.08 -3.69
N GLY A 161 -13.46 -10.85 -3.88
CA GLY A 161 -12.61 -10.78 -5.06
C GLY A 161 -11.68 -9.56 -5.09
N ALA A 162 -11.37 -8.98 -3.93
CA ALA A 162 -10.41 -7.88 -3.84
C ALA A 162 -8.97 -8.35 -4.08
N CYS A 163 -8.64 -9.56 -3.66
CA CYS A 163 -7.34 -10.21 -3.89
C CYS A 163 -7.47 -11.73 -3.96
N ASP A 164 -6.38 -12.41 -4.29
CA ASP A 164 -6.31 -13.87 -4.33
C ASP A 164 -5.58 -14.45 -3.10
N GLY A 165 -5.10 -13.60 -2.18
CA GLY A 165 -4.41 -13.97 -0.96
C GLY A 165 -3.63 -12.81 -0.35
N PHE A 166 -2.91 -13.10 0.77
CA PHE A 166 -2.22 -12.11 1.60
C PHE A 166 -0.78 -12.53 1.86
#